data_0f358529a26647c2f0eecf9290ce34c4
#
_entry.id   0f358529a26647c2f0eecf9290ce34c4
#
_cell.length_a   1.000
_cell.length_b   1.000
_cell.length_c   1.000
_cell.angle_alpha   90.00
_cell.angle_beta   90.00
_cell.angle_gamma   90.00
#
_symmetry.space_group_name_H-M   'P 1'
#
loop_
_entity.id
_entity.type
_entity.pdbx_description
1 polymer ?
#
loop_
_entity_poly.entity_id
_entity_poly.type
_entity_poly.pdbx_seq_one_letter_code
_entity_poly.pdbx_strand_id
1 'polypeptide(L)'
;MTESSKYPINMDINLGEELINNWQDLLNLVQYLLEVPSALIMKVHQRKIEVFVKSTNEGNVYKRGEKASLNSGLYCEAVMDKRDFLLIPNALEDKKWERNPDIKLGMISYLGFPLLWSDGKIFGTICVLDSKKNEFSEVKMNV
;
A
#
# COMPACT_ATOMS: atom_id res chain seq x y z
N MET A 1 -11.23 -21.15 18.26
CA MET A 1 -10.56 -20.09 18.52
C MET A 1 -10.03 -19.38 17.42
N THR A 2 -10.04 -18.28 17.49
CA THR A 2 -9.56 -17.54 16.45
C THR A 2 -8.18 -17.24 16.70
N GLU A 3 -7.48 -17.22 15.64
CA GLU A 3 -6.23 -16.74 15.54
C GLU A 3 -6.17 -15.34 15.83
N SER A 4 -5.39 -14.93 16.65
CA SER A 4 -5.24 -13.52 16.91
C SER A 4 -4.56 -12.88 15.73
N SER A 5 -5.10 -11.79 15.29
CA SER A 5 -4.50 -10.99 14.25
C SER A 5 -3.85 -9.78 14.88
N LYS A 6 -2.72 -9.39 14.34
CA LYS A 6 -2.04 -8.20 14.76
C LYS A 6 -2.89 -6.96 14.48
N TYR A 7 -3.73 -7.02 13.43
CA TYR A 7 -4.59 -5.91 13.05
C TYR A 7 -6.03 -6.39 13.13
N PRO A 8 -6.81 -5.93 14.13
CA PRO A 8 -8.22 -6.31 14.23
C PRO A 8 -8.97 -5.90 12.96
N ILE A 9 -9.79 -6.80 12.45
CA ILE A 9 -10.52 -6.59 11.22
C ILE A 9 -12.01 -6.55 11.50
N ASN A 10 -12.70 -5.61 10.88
CA ASN A 10 -14.14 -5.57 10.94
C ASN A 10 -14.69 -6.31 9.73
N MET A 11 -15.01 -7.56 9.91
CA MET A 11 -15.43 -8.41 8.82
C MET A 11 -16.85 -8.14 8.34
N ASP A 12 -17.62 -7.43 9.13
CA ASP A 12 -19.02 -7.18 8.81
C ASP A 12 -19.26 -5.94 7.96
N ILE A 13 -18.23 -5.13 7.76
CA ILE A 13 -18.39 -3.93 6.96
C ILE A 13 -18.23 -4.23 5.48
N ASN A 14 -19.27 -3.90 4.73
CA ASN A 14 -19.26 -4.05 3.28
C ASN A 14 -19.12 -2.67 2.65
N LEU A 15 -18.06 -2.48 1.85
CA LEU A 15 -17.84 -1.21 1.18
C LEU A 15 -18.69 -1.13 -0.07
N GLY A 16 -19.42 -0.03 -0.24
CA GLY A 16 -20.25 0.15 -1.40
C GLY A 16 -19.44 0.37 -2.66
N GLU A 17 -20.05 0.07 -3.81
CA GLU A 17 -19.39 0.25 -5.09
C GLU A 17 -18.98 1.69 -5.33
N GLU A 18 -19.78 2.64 -4.87
CA GLU A 18 -19.48 4.05 -5.08
C GLU A 18 -18.17 4.45 -4.44
N LEU A 19 -17.92 3.99 -3.20
CA LEU A 19 -16.68 4.28 -2.51
C LEU A 19 -15.49 3.65 -3.23
N ILE A 20 -15.65 2.40 -3.67
CA ILE A 20 -14.59 1.70 -4.38
C ILE A 20 -14.28 2.41 -5.69
N ASN A 21 -15.30 2.87 -6.41
CA ASN A 21 -15.11 3.61 -7.64
C ASN A 21 -14.40 4.94 -7.39
N ASN A 22 -14.74 5.60 -6.30
CA ASN A 22 -14.06 6.85 -5.93
C ASN A 22 -12.59 6.59 -5.62
N TRP A 23 -12.28 5.49 -4.96
CA TRP A 23 -10.88 5.11 -4.67
C TRP A 23 -10.14 4.78 -5.97
N GLN A 24 -10.83 4.14 -6.91
CA GLN A 24 -10.23 3.82 -8.21
C GLN A 24 -9.85 5.11 -8.95
N ASP A 25 -10.75 6.10 -8.97
CA ASP A 25 -10.49 7.37 -9.62
C ASP A 25 -9.33 8.10 -8.93
N LEU A 26 -9.29 8.05 -7.60
CA LEU A 26 -8.22 8.67 -6.84
C LEU A 26 -6.87 8.04 -7.18
N LEU A 27 -6.80 6.72 -7.23
CA LEU A 27 -5.54 6.04 -7.53
C LEU A 27 -5.07 6.33 -8.95
N ASN A 28 -5.99 6.39 -9.89
CA ASN A 28 -5.65 6.70 -11.27
C ASN A 28 -5.11 8.13 -11.38
N LEU A 29 -5.70 9.05 -10.64
CA LEU A 29 -5.24 10.43 -10.62
C LEU A 29 -3.86 10.56 -9.98
N VAL A 30 -3.66 9.90 -8.84
CA VAL A 30 -2.38 9.94 -8.14
C VAL A 30 -1.28 9.33 -9.01
N GLN A 31 -1.57 8.20 -9.64
CA GLN A 31 -0.63 7.55 -10.53
C GLN A 31 -0.22 8.49 -11.68
N TYR A 32 -1.20 9.17 -12.27
CA TYR A 32 -0.94 10.07 -13.38
C TYR A 32 -0.11 11.28 -12.94
N LEU A 33 -0.49 11.90 -11.83
CA LEU A 33 0.19 13.10 -11.35
C LEU A 33 1.61 12.83 -10.90
N LEU A 34 1.85 11.71 -10.28
CA LEU A 34 3.20 11.36 -9.78
C LEU A 34 4.03 10.60 -10.81
N GLU A 35 3.40 10.17 -11.90
CA GLU A 35 4.09 9.44 -12.97
C GLU A 35 4.81 8.21 -12.44
N VAL A 36 4.14 7.46 -11.58
CA VAL A 36 4.68 6.22 -11.01
C VAL A 36 3.99 5.02 -11.66
N PRO A 37 4.64 3.85 -11.71
CA PRO A 37 4.01 2.67 -12.30
C PRO A 37 2.87 2.10 -11.46
N SER A 38 2.87 2.29 -10.15
CA SER A 38 1.86 1.66 -9.31
C SER A 38 1.33 2.57 -8.22
N ALA A 39 0.00 2.67 -8.14
CA ALA A 39 -0.69 3.27 -7.00
C ALA A 39 -1.69 2.24 -6.52
N LEU A 40 -1.73 1.99 -5.22
CA LEU A 40 -2.49 0.89 -4.63
C LEU A 40 -3.21 1.29 -3.36
N ILE A 41 -4.37 0.67 -3.15
CA ILE A 41 -4.97 0.62 -1.82
C ILE A 41 -4.94 -0.85 -1.41
N MET A 42 -4.29 -1.12 -0.29
CA MET A 42 -4.14 -2.47 0.25
C MET A 42 -5.08 -2.64 1.42
N LYS A 43 -5.71 -3.81 1.52
CA LYS A 43 -6.60 -4.13 2.62
C LYS A 43 -6.00 -5.24 3.45
N VAL A 44 -5.95 -5.03 4.77
CA VAL A 44 -5.41 -6.05 5.65
C VAL A 44 -6.49 -7.07 6.01
N HIS A 45 -6.11 -8.33 6.04
CA HIS A 45 -6.91 -9.44 6.53
C HIS A 45 -6.18 -10.01 7.74
N GLN A 46 -6.63 -11.13 8.27
CA GLN A 46 -6.02 -11.66 9.50
C GLN A 46 -4.53 -11.91 9.40
N ARG A 47 -4.09 -12.57 8.37
CA ARG A 47 -2.67 -12.91 8.22
C ARG A 47 -2.13 -12.53 6.87
N LYS A 48 -2.91 -11.78 6.09
CA LYS A 48 -2.56 -11.43 4.74
C LYS A 48 -2.94 -10.00 4.45
N ILE A 49 -2.34 -9.45 3.41
CA ILE A 49 -2.72 -8.15 2.90
C ILE A 49 -3.03 -8.32 1.42
N GLU A 50 -4.07 -7.66 0.98
CA GLU A 50 -4.63 -7.83 -0.36
C GLU A 50 -4.54 -6.56 -1.17
N VAL A 51 -4.24 -6.68 -2.47
CA VAL A 51 -4.35 -5.56 -3.41
C VAL A 51 -5.85 -5.33 -3.63
N PHE A 52 -6.41 -4.37 -2.94
CA PHE A 52 -7.86 -4.13 -2.93
C PHE A 52 -8.31 -3.27 -4.10
N VAL A 53 -7.62 -2.16 -4.35
CA VAL A 53 -7.82 -1.32 -5.53
C VAL A 53 -6.44 -0.97 -6.07
N LYS A 54 -6.31 -0.87 -7.38
CA LYS A 54 -5.03 -0.54 -8.01
C LYS A 54 -5.28 0.44 -9.15
N SER A 55 -4.26 1.25 -9.47
CA SER A 55 -4.33 2.10 -10.66
C SER A 55 -4.36 1.21 -11.90
N THR A 56 -5.12 1.62 -12.92
CA THR A 56 -5.42 0.77 -14.08
C THR A 56 -4.46 0.95 -15.25
N ASN A 57 -3.40 1.72 -15.08
CA ASN A 57 -2.40 1.90 -16.12
C ASN A 57 -1.65 0.60 -16.42
N GLU A 58 -1.18 0.45 -17.64
CA GLU A 58 -0.52 -0.78 -18.06
C GLU A 58 0.74 -1.10 -17.28
N GLY A 59 1.44 -0.11 -16.79
CA GLY A 59 2.70 -0.31 -16.05
C GLY A 59 2.53 -0.86 -14.64
N ASN A 60 1.29 -0.99 -14.16
CA ASN A 60 1.08 -1.48 -12.81
C ASN A 60 1.23 -3.01 -12.79
N VAL A 61 2.27 -3.49 -12.08
CA VAL A 61 2.58 -4.92 -12.03
C VAL A 61 1.78 -5.69 -11.01
N TYR A 62 1.05 -4.97 -10.15
CA TYR A 62 0.25 -5.63 -9.12
C TYR A 62 -1.10 -6.05 -9.69
N LYS A 63 -1.69 -7.10 -9.12
CA LYS A 63 -2.97 -7.62 -9.59
C LYS A 63 -4.02 -7.53 -8.50
N ARG A 64 -5.19 -7.02 -8.83
CA ARG A 64 -6.28 -6.90 -7.89
C ARG A 64 -6.66 -8.27 -7.34
N GLY A 65 -6.86 -8.34 -6.04
CA GLY A 65 -7.20 -9.58 -5.35
C GLY A 65 -6.00 -10.41 -4.92
N GLU A 66 -4.80 -10.04 -5.39
CA GLU A 66 -3.59 -10.76 -5.04
C GLU A 66 -3.28 -10.52 -3.57
N LYS A 67 -2.90 -11.58 -2.86
CA LYS A 67 -2.63 -11.49 -1.42
C LYS A 67 -1.20 -11.89 -1.11
N ALA A 68 -0.64 -11.26 -0.09
CA ALA A 68 0.68 -11.59 0.41
C ALA A 68 0.60 -11.85 1.92
N SER A 69 1.48 -12.71 2.41
CA SER A 69 1.50 -13.02 3.83
C SER A 69 2.08 -11.87 4.62
N LEU A 70 1.48 -11.58 5.77
CA LEU A 70 2.07 -10.64 6.73
C LEU A 70 3.29 -11.28 7.36
N ASN A 71 4.13 -10.47 7.97
CA ASN A 71 5.42 -10.90 8.54
C ASN A 71 6.41 -11.35 7.48
N SER A 72 6.27 -10.81 6.26
CA SER A 72 7.19 -11.11 5.17
C SER A 72 8.10 -9.94 4.82
N GLY A 73 8.04 -8.86 5.58
CA GLY A 73 8.92 -7.70 5.37
C GLY A 73 8.42 -6.71 4.33
N LEU A 74 7.13 -6.71 4.05
CA LEU A 74 6.55 -5.76 3.10
C LEU A 74 6.62 -4.34 3.62
N TYR A 75 6.73 -3.38 2.70
CA TYR A 75 6.68 -1.95 3.07
C TYR A 75 5.41 -1.62 3.85
N CYS A 76 4.27 -2.15 3.40
CA CYS A 76 2.97 -1.87 4.01
C CYS A 76 2.91 -2.26 5.48
N GLU A 77 3.63 -3.31 5.87
CA GLU A 77 3.63 -3.75 7.25
C GLU A 77 4.21 -2.68 8.17
N ALA A 78 5.29 -2.03 7.74
CA ALA A 78 5.89 -0.97 8.56
C ALA A 78 4.96 0.23 8.68
N VAL A 79 4.20 0.55 7.62
CA VAL A 79 3.23 1.63 7.67
C VAL A 79 2.17 1.33 8.73
N MET A 80 1.65 0.12 8.72
CA MET A 80 0.60 -0.27 9.67
C MET A 80 1.14 -0.37 11.10
N ASP A 81 2.36 -0.88 11.27
CA ASP A 81 2.95 -1.03 12.59
C ASP A 81 3.21 0.31 13.25
N LYS A 82 3.73 1.26 12.51
CA LYS A 82 4.02 2.57 13.09
C LYS A 82 2.83 3.53 13.02
N ARG A 83 1.77 3.14 12.33
CA ARG A 83 0.56 3.94 12.14
C ARG A 83 0.88 5.34 11.62
N ASP A 84 1.83 5.42 10.71
CA ASP A 84 2.32 6.68 10.15
C ASP A 84 2.90 6.39 8.77
N PHE A 85 3.16 7.44 8.01
CA PHE A 85 3.67 7.25 6.66
C PHE A 85 5.08 6.63 6.65
N LEU A 86 5.42 6.01 5.52
CA LEU A 86 6.74 5.46 5.29
C LEU A 86 7.22 5.93 3.94
N LEU A 87 8.42 6.48 3.91
CA LEU A 87 9.06 6.91 2.67
C LEU A 87 10.38 6.17 2.51
N ILE A 88 10.49 5.42 1.41
CA ILE A 88 11.72 4.70 1.07
C ILE A 88 12.13 5.16 -0.33
N PRO A 89 13.10 6.07 -0.47
CA PRO A 89 13.50 6.55 -1.79
C PRO A 89 14.17 5.50 -2.66
N ASN A 90 14.92 4.58 -2.05
CA ASN A 90 15.59 3.51 -2.79
C ASN A 90 15.93 2.37 -1.85
N ALA A 91 15.13 1.31 -1.91
CA ALA A 91 15.30 0.15 -1.04
C ALA A 91 16.62 -0.56 -1.27
N LEU A 92 17.21 -0.45 -2.47
CA LEU A 92 18.47 -1.11 -2.76
C LEU A 92 19.66 -0.50 -2.01
N GLU A 93 19.49 0.74 -1.53
CA GLU A 93 20.51 1.43 -0.77
C GLU A 93 20.23 1.42 0.73
N ASP A 94 19.23 0.66 1.16
CA ASP A 94 18.81 0.63 2.55
C ASP A 94 18.85 -0.81 3.05
N LYS A 95 19.76 -1.09 3.95
CA LYS A 95 19.96 -2.46 4.46
C LYS A 95 18.70 -3.05 5.08
N LYS A 96 17.86 -2.20 5.66
CA LYS A 96 16.64 -2.65 6.28
C LYS A 96 15.65 -3.16 5.23
N TRP A 97 15.68 -2.59 4.02
CA TRP A 97 14.68 -2.85 3.00
C TRP A 97 15.16 -3.61 1.77
N GLU A 98 16.47 -3.84 1.65
CA GLU A 98 17.03 -4.42 0.43
C GLU A 98 16.56 -5.83 0.12
N ARG A 99 15.92 -6.50 1.06
CA ARG A 99 15.41 -7.86 0.86
C ARG A 99 13.89 -7.96 0.89
N ASN A 100 13.20 -6.83 0.85
CA ASN A 100 11.74 -6.92 0.93
C ASN A 100 11.16 -7.51 -0.37
N PRO A 101 10.00 -8.21 -0.27
CA PRO A 101 9.43 -8.93 -1.41
C PRO A 101 9.06 -8.06 -2.61
N ASP A 102 8.76 -6.78 -2.41
CA ASP A 102 8.37 -5.90 -3.52
C ASP A 102 9.50 -5.67 -4.51
N ILE A 103 10.74 -5.86 -4.09
CA ILE A 103 11.89 -5.70 -4.99
C ILE A 103 11.85 -6.73 -6.11
N LYS A 104 11.30 -7.91 -5.85
CA LYS A 104 11.17 -8.95 -6.88
C LYS A 104 10.26 -8.50 -8.02
N LEU A 105 9.35 -7.58 -7.74
CA LEU A 105 8.47 -7.02 -8.74
C LEU A 105 9.08 -5.76 -9.36
N GLY A 106 10.29 -5.42 -8.99
CA GLY A 106 11.00 -4.26 -9.51
C GLY A 106 10.70 -2.96 -8.78
N MET A 107 9.95 -3.02 -7.69
CA MET A 107 9.54 -1.79 -6.97
C MET A 107 10.52 -1.49 -5.86
N ILE A 108 11.35 -0.47 -6.06
CA ILE A 108 12.43 -0.13 -5.14
C ILE A 108 12.18 1.17 -4.37
N SER A 109 11.19 1.95 -4.74
CA SER A 109 10.83 3.14 -3.95
C SER A 109 9.37 3.07 -3.57
N TYR A 110 9.06 3.63 -2.41
CA TYR A 110 7.74 3.47 -1.81
C TYR A 110 7.37 4.69 -0.99
N LEU A 111 6.13 5.12 -1.12
CA LEU A 111 5.54 6.08 -0.19
C LEU A 111 4.16 5.57 0.15
N GLY A 112 3.90 5.35 1.42
CA GLY A 112 2.60 4.84 1.85
C GLY A 112 2.13 5.49 3.13
N PHE A 113 0.81 5.49 3.29
CA PHE A 113 0.12 6.06 4.45
C PHE A 113 -0.87 5.05 4.97
N PRO A 114 -1.13 5.03 6.28
CA PRO A 114 -2.12 4.11 6.82
C PRO A 114 -3.52 4.60 6.49
N LEU A 115 -4.42 3.67 6.19
CA LEU A 115 -5.84 3.95 6.03
C LEU A 115 -6.54 3.37 7.24
N LEU A 116 -7.38 4.18 7.88
CA LEU A 116 -8.07 3.77 9.09
C LEU A 116 -9.58 3.78 8.86
N TRP A 117 -10.26 2.83 9.50
CA TRP A 117 -11.71 2.90 9.62
C TRP A 117 -12.06 4.09 10.52
N SER A 118 -13.32 4.51 10.51
CA SER A 118 -13.76 5.64 11.34
C SER A 118 -13.56 5.40 12.82
N ASP A 119 -13.49 4.15 13.25
CA ASP A 119 -13.25 3.80 14.66
C ASP A 119 -11.75 3.74 15.00
N GLY A 120 -10.89 4.08 14.07
CA GLY A 120 -9.44 4.10 14.31
C GLY A 120 -8.72 2.79 14.04
N LYS A 121 -9.44 1.73 13.68
CA LYS A 121 -8.79 0.46 13.35
C LYS A 121 -8.17 0.53 11.98
N ILE A 122 -7.11 -0.22 11.76
CA ILE A 122 -6.41 -0.23 10.48
C ILE A 122 -7.25 -0.93 9.41
N PHE A 123 -7.50 -0.24 8.31
CA PHE A 123 -8.07 -0.84 7.10
C PHE A 123 -6.94 -1.45 6.27
N GLY A 124 -5.86 -0.73 6.14
CA GLY A 124 -4.71 -1.10 5.30
C GLY A 124 -3.87 0.11 5.00
N THR A 125 -3.48 0.25 3.75
CA THR A 125 -2.61 1.36 3.32
C THR A 125 -3.05 1.91 1.97
N ILE A 126 -2.69 3.17 1.73
CA ILE A 126 -2.69 3.73 0.38
C ILE A 126 -1.23 4.05 0.07
N CYS A 127 -0.76 3.62 -1.09
CA CYS A 127 0.66 3.75 -1.39
C CYS A 127 0.93 3.92 -2.88
N VAL A 128 2.12 4.46 -3.18
CA VAL A 128 2.67 4.51 -4.53
C VAL A 128 4.03 3.86 -4.51
N LEU A 129 4.37 3.20 -5.62
CA LEU A 129 5.65 2.50 -5.76
C LEU A 129 6.25 2.84 -7.11
N ASP A 130 7.58 2.88 -7.15
CA ASP A 130 8.29 3.18 -8.39
C ASP A 130 9.41 2.17 -8.58
N SER A 131 9.76 1.96 -9.84
CA SER A 131 10.82 1.03 -10.23
C SER A 131 12.18 1.72 -10.28
N LYS A 132 12.25 2.97 -9.94
CA LYS A 132 13.48 3.74 -9.90
C LYS A 132 13.50 4.53 -8.59
N LYS A 133 14.66 5.06 -8.24
CA LYS A 133 14.78 5.92 -7.08
C LYS A 133 13.80 7.08 -7.19
N ASN A 134 13.09 7.37 -6.15
CA ASN A 134 12.11 8.45 -6.14
C ASN A 134 12.01 9.00 -4.72
N GLU A 135 12.18 10.31 -4.58
CA GLU A 135 12.10 10.94 -3.27
C GLU A 135 10.71 11.50 -2.99
N PHE A 136 9.81 11.41 -3.96
CA PHE A 136 8.42 11.88 -3.84
C PHE A 136 8.35 13.31 -3.29
N SER A 137 9.21 14.17 -3.80
CA SER A 137 9.35 15.54 -3.29
C SER A 137 8.07 16.35 -3.39
N GLU A 138 7.30 16.17 -4.46
CA GLU A 138 6.06 16.90 -4.62
C GLU A 138 5.08 16.60 -3.50
N VAL A 139 5.01 15.33 -3.10
CA VAL A 139 4.11 14.92 -2.02
C VAL A 139 4.58 15.48 -0.70
N LYS A 140 5.88 15.44 -0.44
CA LYS A 140 6.46 15.94 0.80
C LYS A 140 6.19 17.42 1.00
N MET A 141 6.16 18.18 -0.06
CA MET A 141 5.95 19.62 0.04
C MET A 141 4.53 19.99 0.44
N ASN A 142 3.60 19.09 0.27
CA ASN A 142 2.19 19.34 0.54
C ASN A 142 1.67 18.68 1.82
N VAL A 143 2.55 18.17 2.64
CA VAL A 143 2.16 17.46 3.87
C VAL A 143 2.26 18.34 5.11
#